data_a0497d6bff3a7aa284073b9916866ff2
#
_entry.id   a0497d6bff3a7aa284073b9916866ff2
#
_cell.length_a   1.000
_cell.length_b   1.000
_cell.length_c   1.000
_cell.angle_alpha   90.00
_cell.angle_beta   90.00
_cell.angle_gamma   90.00
#
_symmetry.space_group_name_H-M   'P 1'
#
loop_
_entity.id
_entity.type
_entity.pdbx_description
1 polymer ?
#
loop_
_entity_poly.entity_id
_entity_poly.type
_entity_poly.pdbx_seq_one_letter_code
_entity_poly.pdbx_strand_id
1 'polypeptide(L)'
;MKKFILSLSLVALSMAVVDVVAQCNQFTKKECLPELSKTGFTHNGQFNSVNLAPGESAELDFPMLAGMDYKIVVCGQPKLGKLQFLIKDQKGKVVFDNKDRDMINSWEFKAESTQTVNLEVIVPAKKKSPNEISNDGCVSVIIGYKS
;
A
#
# COMPACT_ATOMS: atom_id res chain seq x y z
N MET A 1 26.76 43.06 -34.32
CA MET A 1 27.39 42.50 -33.12
C MET A 1 26.49 42.78 -31.90
N LYS A 2 25.41 42.11 -31.77
CA LYS A 2 24.51 42.08 -30.58
C LYS A 2 23.48 41.01 -30.90
N LYS A 3 23.17 40.12 -29.92
CA LYS A 3 22.15 39.09 -29.87
C LYS A 3 22.68 37.67 -29.89
N PHE A 4 23.08 37.20 -28.71
CA PHE A 4 23.02 35.79 -28.33
C PHE A 4 23.15 35.70 -26.81
N ILE A 5 22.13 36.08 -26.07
CA ILE A 5 21.95 35.67 -24.66
C ILE A 5 20.43 35.74 -24.42
N LEU A 6 19.71 34.68 -24.68
CA LEU A 6 18.39 34.42 -24.11
C LEU A 6 17.91 33.05 -24.54
N SER A 7 18.37 32.00 -23.89
CA SER A 7 17.69 30.69 -23.93
C SER A 7 18.38 29.69 -22.99
N LEU A 8 18.39 29.95 -21.69
CA LEU A 8 18.87 28.97 -20.73
C LEU A 8 18.15 29.08 -19.37
N SER A 9 16.84 29.14 -19.38
CA SER A 9 16.06 29.26 -18.12
C SER A 9 14.73 28.53 -18.11
N LEU A 10 14.60 27.38 -18.79
CA LEU A 10 13.32 26.65 -18.80
C LEU A 10 13.45 25.12 -18.65
N VAL A 11 14.47 24.62 -17.97
CA VAL A 11 14.62 23.16 -17.78
C VAL A 11 14.65 22.74 -16.29
N ALA A 12 14.46 23.64 -15.34
CA ALA A 12 14.69 23.35 -13.93
C ALA A 12 13.42 23.05 -13.10
N LEU A 13 12.26 22.74 -13.70
CA LEU A 13 11.02 22.61 -12.92
C LEU A 13 10.28 21.26 -13.08
N SER A 14 10.96 20.19 -13.46
CA SER A 14 10.29 18.88 -13.65
C SER A 14 10.86 17.72 -12.83
N MET A 15 11.61 17.95 -11.75
CA MET A 15 12.26 16.87 -10.99
C MET A 15 11.66 16.54 -9.61
N ALA A 16 10.54 17.11 -9.22
CA ALA A 16 10.04 16.97 -7.84
C ALA A 16 9.04 15.83 -7.58
N VAL A 17 8.62 15.07 -8.60
CA VAL A 17 7.51 14.08 -8.44
C VAL A 17 8.01 12.64 -8.34
N VAL A 18 9.27 12.35 -8.62
CA VAL A 18 9.80 10.98 -8.68
C VAL A 18 10.20 10.43 -7.30
N ASP A 19 10.45 11.28 -6.32
CA ASP A 19 11.03 10.86 -5.04
C ASP A 19 10.06 10.13 -4.10
N VAL A 20 8.78 10.46 -4.11
CA VAL A 20 7.81 9.90 -3.15
C VAL A 20 7.50 8.43 -3.44
N VAL A 21 7.33 8.07 -4.70
CA VAL A 21 7.06 6.67 -5.10
C VAL A 21 8.28 5.79 -4.85
N ALA A 22 9.48 6.29 -5.12
CA ALA A 22 10.73 5.57 -4.86
C ALA A 22 10.96 5.31 -3.37
N GLN A 23 10.63 6.28 -2.51
CA GLN A 23 10.73 6.13 -1.05
C GLN A 23 9.77 5.07 -0.51
N CYS A 24 8.52 5.04 -0.98
CA CYS A 24 7.54 4.04 -0.57
C CYS A 24 7.91 2.63 -1.04
N ASN A 25 8.50 2.48 -2.22
CA ASN A 25 9.01 1.19 -2.68
C ASN A 25 10.17 0.66 -1.83
N GLN A 26 11.08 1.54 -1.39
CA GLN A 26 12.15 1.16 -0.47
C GLN A 26 11.58 0.74 0.90
N PHE A 27 10.60 1.49 1.41
CA PHE A 27 9.89 1.13 2.64
C PHE A 27 9.26 -0.26 2.53
N THR A 28 8.56 -0.55 1.42
CA THR A 28 7.95 -1.86 1.17
C THR A 28 8.96 -3.00 1.22
N LYS A 29 10.09 -2.84 0.53
CA LYS A 29 11.15 -3.87 0.48
C LYS A 29 11.82 -4.10 1.83
N LYS A 30 11.98 -3.05 2.62
CA LYS A 30 12.69 -3.11 3.91
C LYS A 30 11.80 -3.59 5.05
N GLU A 31 10.57 -3.13 5.11
CA GLU A 31 9.68 -3.35 6.26
C GLU A 31 8.63 -4.45 6.00
N CYS A 32 8.00 -4.48 4.82
CA CYS A 32 6.90 -5.41 4.55
C CYS A 32 7.34 -6.75 4.01
N LEU A 33 8.27 -6.76 3.05
CA LEU A 33 8.70 -7.99 2.39
C LEU A 33 9.30 -9.02 3.36
N PRO A 34 10.09 -8.65 4.38
CA PRO A 34 10.60 -9.60 5.36
C PRO A 34 9.51 -10.30 6.18
N GLU A 35 8.39 -9.63 6.45
CA GLU A 35 7.27 -10.24 7.18
C GLU A 35 6.61 -11.36 6.37
N LEU A 36 6.49 -11.18 5.05
CA LEU A 36 5.99 -12.23 4.16
C LEU A 36 6.99 -13.39 4.04
N SER A 37 8.26 -13.06 3.79
CA SER A 37 9.32 -14.05 3.50
C SER A 37 9.55 -15.03 4.63
N LYS A 38 9.37 -14.62 5.89
CA LYS A 38 9.54 -15.48 7.09
C LYS A 38 8.48 -16.58 7.19
N THR A 39 7.41 -16.51 6.41
CA THR A 39 6.23 -17.39 6.57
C THR A 39 6.13 -18.45 5.48
N GLY A 40 7.12 -18.55 4.58
CA GLY A 40 7.15 -19.56 3.52
C GLY A 40 6.23 -19.28 2.33
N PHE A 41 5.66 -18.08 2.27
CA PHE A 41 4.90 -17.63 1.10
C PHE A 41 5.84 -17.02 0.07
N THR A 42 5.57 -17.29 -1.21
CA THR A 42 6.26 -16.68 -2.34
C THR A 42 5.60 -15.35 -2.67
N HIS A 43 6.40 -14.28 -2.72
CA HIS A 43 5.90 -12.96 -3.13
C HIS A 43 5.46 -12.97 -4.61
N ASN A 44 4.33 -12.36 -4.92
CA ASN A 44 3.78 -12.32 -6.29
C ASN A 44 4.54 -11.37 -7.25
N GLY A 45 5.59 -10.70 -6.77
CA GLY A 45 6.41 -9.78 -7.57
C GLY A 45 5.88 -8.34 -7.66
N GLN A 46 4.70 -8.06 -7.14
CA GLN A 46 4.10 -6.72 -7.18
C GLN A 46 4.31 -5.96 -5.88
N PHE A 47 4.90 -4.76 -5.99
CA PHE A 47 5.04 -3.82 -4.89
C PHE A 47 3.95 -2.76 -5.01
N ASN A 48 2.89 -2.90 -4.22
CA ASN A 48 1.79 -1.95 -4.19
C ASN A 48 2.01 -0.98 -3.03
N SER A 49 2.40 0.24 -3.34
CA SER A 49 2.65 1.27 -2.33
C SER A 49 2.11 2.62 -2.75
N VAL A 50 1.63 3.38 -1.78
CA VAL A 50 1.03 4.70 -1.96
C VAL A 50 1.30 5.55 -0.73
N ASN A 51 1.34 6.87 -0.90
CA ASN A 51 1.39 7.81 0.22
C ASN A 51 -0.02 8.23 0.58
N LEU A 52 -0.42 8.03 1.84
CA LEU A 52 -1.76 8.34 2.34
C LEU A 52 -1.68 9.21 3.60
N ALA A 53 -2.62 10.12 3.72
CA ALA A 53 -2.86 10.90 4.93
C ALA A 53 -3.89 10.22 5.84
N PRO A 54 -3.94 10.57 7.16
CA PRO A 54 -5.01 10.13 8.04
C PRO A 54 -6.39 10.49 7.48
N GLY A 55 -7.28 9.48 7.43
CA GLY A 55 -8.63 9.59 6.84
C GLY A 55 -8.72 9.22 5.37
N GLU A 56 -7.60 8.96 4.70
CA GLU A 56 -7.57 8.50 3.32
C GLU A 56 -7.57 6.98 3.20
N SER A 57 -7.96 6.47 2.05
CA SER A 57 -7.92 5.05 1.68
C SER A 57 -7.39 4.83 0.27
N ALA A 58 -6.95 3.61 0.00
CA ALA A 58 -6.58 3.14 -1.32
C ALA A 58 -7.11 1.74 -1.54
N GLU A 59 -7.42 1.42 -2.80
CA GLU A 59 -7.95 0.13 -3.20
C GLU A 59 -7.01 -0.59 -4.18
N LEU A 60 -7.00 -1.90 -4.11
CA LEU A 60 -6.23 -2.79 -4.96
C LEU A 60 -7.06 -4.01 -5.34
N ASP A 61 -7.24 -4.23 -6.62
CA ASP A 61 -7.83 -5.48 -7.12
C ASP A 61 -6.74 -6.53 -7.35
N PHE A 62 -6.95 -7.75 -6.87
CA PHE A 62 -6.05 -8.86 -7.19
C PHE A 62 -6.80 -10.14 -7.51
N PRO A 63 -6.31 -10.90 -8.52
CA PRO A 63 -6.90 -12.18 -8.89
C PRO A 63 -6.43 -13.27 -7.92
N MET A 64 -7.36 -14.15 -7.53
CA MET A 64 -7.10 -15.35 -6.75
C MET A 64 -7.44 -16.59 -7.57
N LEU A 65 -6.66 -17.65 -7.38
CA LEU A 65 -6.91 -18.96 -7.98
C LEU A 65 -7.42 -19.92 -6.90
N ALA A 66 -8.49 -20.66 -7.23
CA ALA A 66 -9.03 -21.68 -6.34
C ALA A 66 -7.97 -22.68 -5.89
N GLY A 67 -8.00 -23.05 -4.62
CA GLY A 67 -7.09 -24.04 -4.03
C GLY A 67 -5.72 -23.51 -3.59
N MET A 68 -5.36 -22.27 -3.95
CA MET A 68 -4.12 -21.62 -3.52
C MET A 68 -4.27 -21.00 -2.14
N ASP A 69 -3.22 -21.09 -1.34
CA ASP A 69 -3.12 -20.34 -0.08
C ASP A 69 -2.51 -18.96 -0.35
N TYR A 70 -3.10 -17.93 0.21
CA TYR A 70 -2.66 -16.55 0.11
C TYR A 70 -2.32 -15.96 1.47
N LYS A 71 -1.34 -15.08 1.47
CA LYS A 71 -1.04 -14.19 2.60
C LYS A 71 -0.98 -12.76 2.10
N ILE A 72 -1.75 -11.90 2.74
CA ILE A 72 -1.73 -10.46 2.55
C ILE A 72 -1.01 -9.85 3.74
N VAL A 73 -0.07 -8.95 3.48
CA VAL A 73 0.61 -8.14 4.50
C VAL A 73 0.41 -6.67 4.16
N VAL A 74 -0.11 -5.92 5.12
CA VAL A 74 -0.34 -4.47 5.02
C VAL A 74 0.59 -3.77 5.99
N CYS A 75 1.44 -2.90 5.51
CA CYS A 75 2.38 -2.12 6.30
C CYS A 75 2.15 -0.63 6.12
N GLY A 76 2.30 0.12 7.19
CA GLY A 76 2.30 1.58 7.17
C GLY A 76 3.47 2.14 7.96
N GLN A 77 3.93 3.32 7.57
CA GLN A 77 4.92 4.02 8.38
C GLN A 77 4.36 4.29 9.79
N PRO A 78 5.18 4.18 10.85
CA PRO A 78 4.72 4.24 12.24
C PRO A 78 3.88 5.47 12.60
N LYS A 79 4.14 6.60 11.95
CA LYS A 79 3.37 7.84 12.15
C LYS A 79 1.89 7.74 11.77
N LEU A 80 1.52 6.80 10.90
CA LEU A 80 0.12 6.54 10.50
C LEU A 80 -0.66 5.75 11.57
N GLY A 81 0.04 5.02 12.44
CA GLY A 81 -0.56 4.13 13.41
C GLY A 81 -1.03 2.82 12.78
N LYS A 82 -1.96 2.15 13.44
CA LYS A 82 -2.54 0.90 12.95
C LYS A 82 -3.45 1.18 11.75
N LEU A 83 -3.30 0.41 10.68
CA LEU A 83 -4.10 0.52 9.48
C LEU A 83 -5.29 -0.45 9.53
N GLN A 84 -6.44 -0.01 9.06
CA GLN A 84 -7.56 -0.90 8.76
C GLN A 84 -7.39 -1.43 7.34
N PHE A 85 -7.66 -2.72 7.12
CA PHE A 85 -7.84 -3.23 5.78
C PHE A 85 -8.99 -4.24 5.74
N LEU A 86 -9.68 -4.22 4.62
CA LEU A 86 -10.80 -5.11 4.37
C LEU A 86 -10.73 -5.67 2.96
N ILE A 87 -11.32 -6.85 2.79
CA ILE A 87 -11.39 -7.54 1.51
C ILE A 87 -12.84 -7.72 1.13
N LYS A 88 -13.16 -7.33 -0.09
CA LYS A 88 -14.48 -7.42 -0.69
C LYS A 88 -14.46 -8.46 -1.82
N ASP A 89 -15.50 -9.25 -1.92
CA ASP A 89 -15.72 -10.12 -3.07
C ASP A 89 -16.18 -9.32 -4.31
N GLN A 90 -16.39 -10.01 -5.43
CA GLN A 90 -16.85 -9.40 -6.68
C GLN A 90 -18.21 -8.70 -6.56
N LYS A 91 -19.01 -9.03 -5.56
CA LYS A 91 -20.31 -8.42 -5.30
C LYS A 91 -20.21 -7.23 -4.34
N GLY A 92 -19.00 -6.87 -3.91
CA GLY A 92 -18.76 -5.80 -2.94
C GLY A 92 -19.04 -6.20 -1.49
N LYS A 93 -19.30 -7.49 -1.22
CA LYS A 93 -19.50 -7.99 0.15
C LYS A 93 -18.14 -8.07 0.86
N VAL A 94 -18.06 -7.50 2.05
CA VAL A 94 -16.88 -7.63 2.92
C VAL A 94 -16.76 -9.08 3.40
N VAL A 95 -15.67 -9.74 3.06
CA VAL A 95 -15.36 -11.11 3.49
C VAL A 95 -14.31 -11.15 4.60
N PHE A 96 -13.56 -10.07 4.77
CA PHE A 96 -12.60 -9.89 5.85
C PHE A 96 -12.48 -8.41 6.21
N ASP A 97 -12.41 -8.12 7.52
CA ASP A 97 -12.08 -6.80 8.08
C ASP A 97 -11.20 -7.01 9.32
N ASN A 98 -10.00 -6.43 9.33
CA ASN A 98 -9.08 -6.55 10.45
C ASN A 98 -9.50 -5.72 11.67
N LYS A 99 -10.46 -4.80 11.53
CA LYS A 99 -11.01 -4.00 12.64
C LYS A 99 -11.59 -4.90 13.74
N ASP A 100 -12.18 -6.02 13.35
CA ASP A 100 -12.75 -7.01 14.27
C ASP A 100 -11.69 -7.99 14.81
N ARG A 101 -10.42 -7.77 14.50
CA ARG A 101 -9.27 -8.64 14.82
C ARG A 101 -8.07 -7.85 15.33
N ASP A 102 -8.31 -6.91 16.23
CA ASP A 102 -7.25 -6.08 16.86
C ASP A 102 -6.34 -5.32 15.87
N MET A 103 -6.85 -5.02 14.67
CA MET A 103 -6.11 -4.33 13.63
C MET A 103 -4.79 -5.06 13.27
N ILE A 104 -4.84 -6.40 13.16
CA ILE A 104 -3.70 -7.19 12.68
C ILE A 104 -3.28 -6.71 11.30
N ASN A 105 -1.98 -6.80 11.00
CA ASN A 105 -1.41 -6.30 9.73
C ASN A 105 -1.32 -7.37 8.64
N SER A 106 -1.74 -8.60 8.90
CA SER A 106 -1.70 -9.68 7.92
C SER A 106 -2.86 -10.65 8.05
N TRP A 107 -3.19 -11.31 6.95
CA TRP A 107 -4.20 -12.34 6.90
C TRP A 107 -3.80 -13.46 5.95
N GLU A 108 -3.96 -14.70 6.43
CA GLU A 108 -3.73 -15.92 5.65
C GLU A 108 -5.05 -16.62 5.39
N PHE A 109 -5.26 -17.08 4.17
CA PHE A 109 -6.47 -17.79 3.80
C PHE A 109 -6.26 -18.67 2.57
N LYS A 110 -7.11 -19.68 2.41
CA LYS A 110 -7.20 -20.49 1.22
C LYS A 110 -8.31 -19.98 0.30
N ALA A 111 -8.01 -19.77 -0.97
CA ALA A 111 -9.03 -19.35 -1.92
C ALA A 111 -9.92 -20.54 -2.32
N GLU A 112 -11.22 -20.43 -2.02
CA GLU A 112 -12.22 -21.49 -2.36
C GLU A 112 -12.63 -21.45 -3.83
N SER A 113 -12.54 -20.29 -4.47
CA SER A 113 -12.91 -20.07 -5.86
C SER A 113 -11.93 -19.15 -6.58
N THR A 114 -11.82 -19.31 -7.90
CA THR A 114 -11.09 -18.37 -8.75
C THR A 114 -11.93 -17.12 -8.94
N GLN A 115 -11.44 -16.00 -8.46
CA GLN A 115 -12.12 -14.70 -8.54
C GLN A 115 -11.13 -13.54 -8.36
N THR A 116 -11.53 -12.35 -8.76
CA THR A 116 -10.85 -11.11 -8.38
C THR A 116 -11.48 -10.55 -7.11
N VAL A 117 -10.69 -10.19 -6.13
CA VAL A 117 -11.13 -9.51 -4.91
C VAL A 117 -10.58 -8.10 -4.87
N ASN A 118 -11.31 -7.23 -4.19
CA ASN A 118 -10.89 -5.85 -3.91
C ASN A 118 -10.40 -5.77 -2.47
N LEU A 119 -9.17 -5.27 -2.30
CA LEU A 119 -8.58 -4.97 -1.01
C LEU A 119 -8.58 -3.46 -0.83
N GLU A 120 -9.18 -2.98 0.24
CA GLU A 120 -9.16 -1.58 0.63
C GLU A 120 -8.32 -1.41 1.90
N VAL A 121 -7.37 -0.48 1.87
CA VAL A 121 -6.60 -0.06 3.04
C VAL A 121 -7.01 1.34 3.44
N ILE A 122 -7.28 1.53 4.72
CA ILE A 122 -7.76 2.79 5.27
C ILE A 122 -6.80 3.25 6.36
N VAL A 123 -6.32 4.49 6.26
CA VAL A 123 -5.61 5.16 7.34
C VAL A 123 -6.64 5.79 8.26
N PRO A 124 -6.78 5.35 9.53
CA PRO A 124 -7.77 5.93 10.43
C PRO A 124 -7.60 7.44 10.57
N ALA A 125 -8.70 8.16 10.59
CA ALA A 125 -8.69 9.60 10.81
C ALA A 125 -8.12 9.92 12.19
N LYS A 126 -7.27 10.94 12.26
CA LYS A 126 -6.75 11.51 13.50
C LYS A 126 -7.27 12.92 13.68
N LYS A 127 -7.48 13.34 14.93
CA LYS A 127 -7.74 14.75 15.21
C LYS A 127 -6.52 15.57 14.79
N LYS A 128 -6.72 16.53 13.88
CA LYS A 128 -5.65 17.45 13.47
C LYS A 128 -5.27 18.34 14.64
N SER A 129 -3.98 18.41 14.96
CA SER A 129 -3.44 19.45 15.83
C SER A 129 -3.20 20.71 14.98
N PRO A 130 -3.43 21.93 15.52
CA PRO A 130 -3.31 23.18 14.73
C PRO A 130 -1.92 23.44 14.13
N ASN A 131 -0.88 22.77 14.65
CA ASN A 131 0.52 22.96 14.24
C ASN A 131 1.12 21.73 13.56
N GLU A 132 0.31 20.77 13.10
CA GLU A 132 0.78 19.52 12.53
C GLU A 132 1.08 19.67 11.04
N ILE A 133 2.36 19.59 10.69
CA ILE A 133 2.84 19.42 9.32
C ILE A 133 2.31 18.06 8.81
N SER A 134 1.96 17.98 7.54
CA SER A 134 1.42 16.79 6.86
C SER A 134 1.84 15.45 7.50
N ASN A 135 0.84 14.67 7.96
CA ASN A 135 1.03 13.35 8.57
C ASN A 135 0.88 12.19 7.57
N ASP A 136 0.96 12.50 6.28
CA ASP A 136 0.94 11.49 5.23
C ASP A 136 2.17 10.58 5.30
N GLY A 137 1.99 9.33 4.93
CA GLY A 137 3.05 8.34 5.00
C GLY A 137 2.85 7.19 4.03
N CYS A 138 3.91 6.43 3.81
CA CYS A 138 3.85 5.24 2.96
C CYS A 138 2.96 4.16 3.58
N VAL A 139 2.06 3.66 2.76
CA VAL A 139 1.26 2.46 2.98
C VAL A 139 1.60 1.47 1.89
N SER A 140 1.78 0.21 2.25
CA SER A 140 2.17 -0.84 1.32
C SER A 140 1.36 -2.10 1.54
N VAL A 141 1.01 -2.76 0.44
CA VAL A 141 0.38 -4.07 0.42
C VAL A 141 1.25 -5.02 -0.38
N ILE A 142 1.62 -6.13 0.21
CA ILE A 142 2.26 -7.23 -0.48
C ILE A 142 1.43 -8.50 -0.35
N ILE A 143 1.44 -9.29 -1.40
CA ILE A 143 0.66 -10.52 -1.50
C ILE A 143 1.62 -11.66 -1.80
N GLY A 144 1.52 -12.70 -0.99
CA GLY A 144 2.22 -13.95 -1.19
C GLY A 144 1.23 -15.09 -1.43
N TYR A 145 1.75 -16.15 -2.03
CA TYR A 145 1.00 -17.37 -2.30
C TYR A 145 1.87 -18.61 -2.06
N LYS A 146 1.21 -19.73 -1.84
CA LYS A 146 1.78 -21.08 -1.88
C LYS A 146 0.74 -22.09 -2.35
N SER A 147 1.18 -23.12 -2.98
CA SER A 147 0.35 -24.26 -3.43
C SER A 147 0.35 -25.37 -2.39
#